data_82fedf4d71f33a332e6e5875effe1b5e
#
_entry.id   82fedf4d71f33a332e6e5875effe1b5e
#
_cell.length_a   1.000
_cell.length_b   1.000
_cell.length_c   1.000
_cell.angle_alpha   90.00
_cell.angle_beta   90.00
_cell.angle_gamma   90.00
#
_symmetry.space_group_name_H-M   'P 1'
#
loop_
_entity.id
_entity.type
_entity.pdbx_description
1 polymer ?
#
loop_
_entity_poly.entity_id
_entity_poly.type
_entity_poly.pdbx_seq_one_letter_code
_entity_poly.pdbx_strand_id
1 'polypeptide(L)'
;MSGSDAAELFYDEARFARQGAMPEPVRATLLGKGGVQGLDGEEHRHRKALFVSLMTQDRVVALGTRFGEELAVAATRWRSRSEIVLYDALHEPLARAVCAWAGVPLAETEVRRRTRQLVAMFDAAASIGPRHLRSRLARRRAERWLSNLIHDARVSRIETPPGSALGAIASHRDLGGQPLSLRIAAVELLNVLRPTVAVAVFITFAAHALHLHPEWRARFRAGDDTDLDAFVQEVRRFYPFFPAVAARVRTGFTWRGMHFPKGRRAMLDLFGTDRDARTWSGPDEFRPERFQEDDGGAFGFIPQGGGEAHVHHRCPGEPVTVELMKIAVRFLSTEITYDVPEQDLGIAWSRLPALPHSGMIIRDVRAATTGPRHIL
;
A
#
# COMPACT_ATOMS: atom_id res chain seq x y z
N MET A 1 -14.67 -15.02 7.52
CA MET A 1 -14.98 -15.55 6.18
C MET A 1 -13.66 -15.63 5.44
N SER A 2 -13.38 -16.70 4.69
CA SER A 2 -12.16 -16.86 3.89
C SER A 2 -12.45 -17.70 2.64
N GLY A 3 -11.61 -17.55 1.62
CA GLY A 3 -11.71 -18.21 0.33
C GLY A 3 -12.50 -17.42 -0.70
N SER A 4 -12.33 -17.78 -1.97
CA SER A 4 -12.86 -17.09 -3.15
C SER A 4 -14.38 -16.85 -3.09
N ASP A 5 -15.18 -17.91 -2.80
CA ASP A 5 -16.65 -17.78 -2.71
C ASP A 5 -17.09 -16.83 -1.58
N ALA A 6 -16.34 -16.84 -0.45
CA ALA A 6 -16.64 -15.95 0.66
C ALA A 6 -16.22 -14.49 0.36
N ALA A 7 -15.18 -14.30 -0.44
CA ALA A 7 -14.77 -13.01 -0.93
C ALA A 7 -15.82 -12.45 -1.91
N GLU A 8 -16.27 -13.23 -2.89
CA GLU A 8 -17.33 -12.84 -3.82
C GLU A 8 -18.59 -12.40 -3.06
N LEU A 9 -19.06 -13.23 -2.14
CA LEU A 9 -20.20 -12.90 -1.28
C LEU A 9 -20.00 -11.60 -0.49
N PHE A 10 -18.78 -11.38 0.06
CA PHE A 10 -18.45 -10.20 0.88
C PHE A 10 -18.44 -8.90 0.07
N TYR A 11 -18.22 -8.98 -1.23
CA TYR A 11 -18.26 -7.82 -2.14
C TYR A 11 -19.64 -7.60 -2.77
N ASP A 12 -20.64 -8.44 -2.46
CA ASP A 12 -22.05 -8.21 -2.85
C ASP A 12 -22.62 -7.00 -2.10
N GLU A 13 -22.76 -5.87 -2.79
CA GLU A 13 -23.27 -4.60 -2.23
C GLU A 13 -24.73 -4.70 -1.76
N ALA A 14 -25.52 -5.65 -2.24
CA ALA A 14 -26.88 -5.87 -1.76
C ALA A 14 -26.89 -6.46 -0.34
N ARG A 15 -25.86 -7.21 0.03
CA ARG A 15 -25.73 -7.90 1.31
C ARG A 15 -24.86 -7.17 2.31
N PHE A 16 -23.84 -6.47 1.86
CA PHE A 16 -22.83 -5.86 2.73
C PHE A 16 -22.63 -4.37 2.47
N ALA A 17 -22.33 -3.62 3.53
CA ALA A 17 -21.98 -2.21 3.51
C ALA A 17 -20.65 -1.96 4.19
N ARG A 18 -19.92 -0.96 3.72
CA ARG A 18 -18.67 -0.51 4.34
C ARG A 18 -18.89 0.58 5.37
N GLN A 19 -19.99 1.34 5.23
CA GLN A 19 -20.31 2.41 6.17
C GLN A 19 -20.41 1.89 7.60
N GLY A 20 -19.59 2.47 8.49
CA GLY A 20 -19.55 2.09 9.90
C GLY A 20 -19.01 0.68 10.21
N ALA A 21 -18.47 -0.05 9.21
CA ALA A 21 -17.97 -1.41 9.39
C ALA A 21 -16.65 -1.43 10.18
N MET A 22 -15.69 -0.57 9.82
CA MET A 22 -14.40 -0.53 10.52
C MET A 22 -14.53 0.09 11.92
N PRO A 23 -13.84 -0.48 12.93
CA PRO A 23 -13.82 0.07 14.27
C PRO A 23 -13.32 1.52 14.32
N GLU A 24 -13.84 2.33 15.25
CA GLU A 24 -13.46 3.74 15.38
C GLU A 24 -11.95 3.95 15.54
N PRO A 25 -11.22 3.17 16.36
CA PRO A 25 -9.78 3.35 16.50
C PRO A 25 -9.01 3.25 15.16
N VAL A 26 -9.40 2.29 14.30
CA VAL A 26 -8.79 2.10 12.97
C VAL A 26 -9.16 3.25 12.03
N ARG A 27 -10.43 3.69 12.04
CA ARG A 27 -10.84 4.86 11.24
C ARG A 27 -10.13 6.13 11.68
N ALA A 28 -9.95 6.32 12.99
CA ALA A 28 -9.33 7.53 13.54
C ALA A 28 -7.83 7.65 13.27
N THR A 29 -7.19 6.55 12.91
CA THR A 29 -5.74 6.50 12.63
C THR A 29 -5.46 6.18 11.16
N LEU A 30 -5.90 5.03 10.67
CA LEU A 30 -5.54 4.51 9.35
C LEU A 30 -6.40 5.12 8.22
N LEU A 31 -7.73 5.01 8.28
CA LEU A 31 -8.59 5.31 7.12
C LEU A 31 -9.00 6.78 7.02
N GLY A 32 -9.26 7.44 8.16
CA GLY A 32 -9.89 8.75 8.22
C GLY A 32 -11.41 8.70 8.26
N LYS A 33 -12.02 9.79 8.73
CA LYS A 33 -13.48 9.91 8.82
C LYS A 33 -14.02 10.61 7.57
N GLY A 34 -14.95 9.96 6.87
CA GLY A 34 -15.57 10.48 5.65
C GLY A 34 -14.75 10.22 4.37
N GLY A 35 -13.71 9.37 4.44
CA GLY A 35 -12.97 8.92 3.27
C GLY A 35 -13.70 7.83 2.48
N VAL A 36 -13.26 7.62 1.24
CA VAL A 36 -13.86 6.70 0.25
C VAL A 36 -14.07 5.27 0.78
N GLN A 37 -13.21 4.77 1.67
CA GLN A 37 -13.30 3.42 2.22
C GLN A 37 -14.54 3.20 3.12
N GLY A 38 -15.18 4.27 3.55
CA GLY A 38 -16.39 4.22 4.39
C GLY A 38 -17.66 4.63 3.67
N LEU A 39 -17.62 4.80 2.35
CA LEU A 39 -18.77 5.10 1.49
C LEU A 39 -19.30 3.81 0.87
N ASP A 40 -20.56 3.86 0.41
CA ASP A 40 -21.24 2.77 -0.28
C ASP A 40 -21.96 3.30 -1.53
N GLY A 41 -22.34 2.41 -2.45
CA GLY A 41 -23.18 2.69 -3.59
C GLY A 41 -22.61 3.77 -4.52
N GLU A 42 -23.46 4.71 -4.97
CA GLU A 42 -23.10 5.73 -5.94
C GLU A 42 -22.05 6.72 -5.43
N GLU A 43 -22.15 7.14 -4.15
CA GLU A 43 -21.13 8.01 -3.52
C GLU A 43 -19.76 7.36 -3.52
N HIS A 44 -19.69 6.06 -3.23
CA HIS A 44 -18.45 5.30 -3.29
C HIS A 44 -17.88 5.28 -4.70
N ARG A 45 -18.69 4.88 -5.70
CA ARG A 45 -18.26 4.78 -7.10
C ARG A 45 -17.79 6.13 -7.63
N HIS A 46 -18.53 7.21 -7.37
CA HIS A 46 -18.16 8.56 -7.77
C HIS A 46 -16.82 9.00 -7.13
N ARG A 47 -16.65 8.80 -5.83
CA ARG A 47 -15.41 9.15 -5.14
C ARG A 47 -14.26 8.26 -5.57
N LYS A 48 -14.52 6.99 -5.83
CA LYS A 48 -13.55 6.01 -6.31
C LYS A 48 -13.01 6.34 -7.69
N ALA A 49 -13.87 6.84 -8.60
CA ALA A 49 -13.45 7.25 -9.93
C ALA A 49 -12.34 8.32 -9.90
N LEU A 50 -12.35 9.22 -8.91
CA LEU A 50 -11.25 10.16 -8.67
C LEU A 50 -9.91 9.44 -8.46
N PHE A 51 -9.88 8.40 -7.63
CA PHE A 51 -8.63 7.66 -7.38
C PHE A 51 -8.19 6.86 -8.60
N VAL A 52 -9.13 6.22 -9.29
CA VAL A 52 -8.84 5.46 -10.51
C VAL A 52 -8.25 6.38 -11.59
N SER A 53 -8.76 7.60 -11.76
CA SER A 53 -8.22 8.57 -12.73
C SER A 53 -6.78 9.00 -12.44
N LEU A 54 -6.32 8.85 -11.22
CA LEU A 54 -4.93 9.11 -10.82
C LEU A 54 -3.98 7.95 -11.14
N MET A 55 -4.50 6.76 -11.44
CA MET A 55 -3.74 5.50 -11.56
C MET A 55 -3.58 5.06 -13.03
N THR A 56 -3.47 6.03 -13.96
CA THR A 56 -3.13 5.72 -15.35
C THR A 56 -1.71 5.16 -15.45
N GLN A 57 -1.44 4.35 -16.47
CA GLN A 57 -0.14 3.72 -16.65
C GLN A 57 1.02 4.71 -16.62
N ASP A 58 0.90 5.83 -17.35
CA ASP A 58 1.93 6.87 -17.38
C ASP A 58 2.22 7.47 -16.00
N ARG A 59 1.18 7.66 -15.21
CA ARG A 59 1.32 8.20 -13.86
C ARG A 59 1.93 7.19 -12.89
N VAL A 60 1.58 5.92 -13.04
CA VAL A 60 2.18 4.83 -12.25
C VAL A 60 3.69 4.75 -12.55
N VAL A 61 4.08 4.74 -13.82
CA VAL A 61 5.47 4.76 -14.27
C VAL A 61 6.20 6.01 -13.75
N ALA A 62 5.58 7.18 -13.84
CA ALA A 62 6.17 8.43 -13.34
C ALA A 62 6.45 8.38 -11.81
N LEU A 63 5.58 7.74 -11.04
CA LEU A 63 5.86 7.53 -9.60
C LEU A 63 7.00 6.55 -9.38
N GLY A 64 7.04 5.46 -10.16
CA GLY A 64 8.13 4.48 -10.13
C GLY A 64 9.49 5.13 -10.41
N THR A 65 9.57 5.95 -11.48
CA THR A 65 10.79 6.69 -11.83
C THR A 65 11.26 7.58 -10.68
N ARG A 66 10.37 8.40 -10.11
CA ARG A 66 10.70 9.25 -8.96
C ARG A 66 11.16 8.45 -7.76
N PHE A 67 10.54 7.31 -7.50
CA PHE A 67 10.95 6.44 -6.39
C PHE A 67 12.35 5.86 -6.63
N GLY A 68 12.67 5.44 -7.86
CA GLY A 68 14.01 4.99 -8.22
C GLY A 68 15.07 6.07 -7.99
N GLU A 69 14.80 7.32 -8.40
CA GLU A 69 15.67 8.48 -8.14
C GLU A 69 15.90 8.68 -6.62
N GLU A 70 14.85 8.65 -5.83
CA GLU A 70 14.95 8.81 -4.36
C GLU A 70 15.67 7.63 -3.68
N LEU A 71 15.53 6.40 -4.20
CA LEU A 71 16.31 5.25 -3.74
C LEU A 71 17.80 5.43 -4.03
N ALA A 72 18.18 5.90 -5.22
CA ALA A 72 19.57 6.17 -5.59
C ALA A 72 20.18 7.22 -4.65
N VAL A 73 19.45 8.29 -4.34
CA VAL A 73 19.87 9.30 -3.36
C VAL A 73 19.99 8.70 -1.95
N ALA A 74 19.03 7.88 -1.53
CA ALA A 74 19.07 7.23 -0.22
C ALA A 74 20.26 6.26 -0.10
N ALA A 75 20.59 5.53 -1.15
CA ALA A 75 21.73 4.59 -1.17
C ALA A 75 23.07 5.28 -0.88
N THR A 76 23.26 6.52 -1.32
CA THR A 76 24.49 7.28 -0.98
C THR A 76 24.65 7.46 0.53
N ARG A 77 23.54 7.68 1.22
CA ARG A 77 23.50 7.81 2.69
C ARG A 77 23.62 6.46 3.39
N TRP A 78 23.08 5.38 2.81
CA TRP A 78 23.19 4.04 3.38
C TRP A 78 24.62 3.53 3.38
N ARG A 79 25.42 3.84 2.32
CA ARG A 79 26.84 3.49 2.23
C ARG A 79 27.71 4.06 3.35
N SER A 80 27.31 5.17 3.96
CA SER A 80 28.04 5.78 5.09
C SER A 80 27.67 5.18 6.45
N ARG A 81 26.78 4.21 6.50
CA ARG A 81 26.33 3.54 7.73
C ARG A 81 26.81 2.11 7.76
N SER A 82 27.17 1.62 8.95
CA SER A 82 27.53 0.20 9.15
C SER A 82 26.37 -0.74 8.84
N GLU A 83 25.16 -0.33 9.25
CA GLU A 83 23.94 -1.07 9.00
C GLU A 83 22.72 -0.14 8.91
N ILE A 84 21.65 -0.63 8.29
CA ILE A 84 20.34 0.03 8.24
C ILE A 84 19.23 -1.01 8.44
N VAL A 85 18.13 -0.58 9.04
CA VAL A 85 16.86 -1.30 9.01
C VAL A 85 16.14 -0.90 7.73
N LEU A 86 16.04 -1.82 6.77
CA LEU A 86 15.52 -1.52 5.43
C LEU A 86 14.11 -0.95 5.47
N TYR A 87 13.23 -1.52 6.30
CA TYR A 87 11.87 -1.01 6.49
C TYR A 87 11.85 0.48 6.82
N ASP A 88 12.66 0.92 7.78
CA ASP A 88 12.71 2.32 8.19
C ASP A 88 13.36 3.21 7.14
N ALA A 89 14.39 2.68 6.46
CA ALA A 89 15.16 3.40 5.45
C ALA A 89 14.34 3.69 4.17
N LEU A 90 13.30 2.91 3.88
CA LEU A 90 12.41 3.08 2.73
C LEU A 90 11.37 4.19 2.91
N HIS A 91 11.07 4.60 4.14
CA HIS A 91 9.98 5.54 4.40
C HIS A 91 10.20 6.93 3.79
N GLU A 92 11.41 7.47 3.90
CA GLU A 92 11.71 8.79 3.36
C GLU A 92 11.71 8.83 1.83
N PRO A 93 12.39 7.91 1.10
CA PRO A 93 12.30 7.84 -0.35
C PRO A 93 10.86 7.75 -0.87
N LEU A 94 10.04 6.88 -0.29
CA LEU A 94 8.63 6.75 -0.67
C LEU A 94 7.83 8.03 -0.38
N ALA A 95 8.07 8.69 0.76
CA ALA A 95 7.38 9.92 1.12
C ALA A 95 7.75 11.07 0.17
N ARG A 96 9.03 11.21 -0.20
CA ARG A 96 9.49 12.20 -1.16
C ARG A 96 8.89 11.96 -2.54
N ALA A 97 9.01 10.75 -3.04
CA ALA A 97 8.49 10.37 -4.35
C ALA A 97 6.98 10.63 -4.47
N VAL A 98 6.19 10.17 -3.48
CA VAL A 98 4.73 10.35 -3.56
C VAL A 98 4.30 11.79 -3.36
N CYS A 99 4.96 12.58 -2.50
CA CYS A 99 4.63 14.00 -2.34
C CYS A 99 4.90 14.77 -3.64
N ALA A 100 6.07 14.56 -4.27
CA ALA A 100 6.40 15.18 -5.55
C ALA A 100 5.42 14.76 -6.66
N TRP A 101 5.11 13.47 -6.77
CA TRP A 101 4.16 12.95 -7.75
C TRP A 101 2.72 13.46 -7.53
N ALA A 102 2.30 13.60 -6.27
CA ALA A 102 0.99 14.10 -5.91
C ALA A 102 0.85 15.62 -6.06
N GLY A 103 1.93 16.34 -6.35
CA GLY A 103 1.96 17.81 -6.38
C GLY A 103 1.88 18.44 -4.99
N VAL A 104 2.31 17.71 -3.95
CA VAL A 104 2.32 18.18 -2.55
C VAL A 104 3.68 18.78 -2.21
N PRO A 105 3.80 20.09 -2.01
CA PRO A 105 5.06 20.73 -1.62
C PRO A 105 5.58 20.14 -0.29
N LEU A 106 6.84 19.71 -0.30
CA LEU A 106 7.50 19.12 0.85
C LEU A 106 8.87 19.77 1.05
N ALA A 107 8.91 20.81 1.91
CA ALA A 107 10.15 21.49 2.24
C ALA A 107 11.14 20.54 2.93
N GLU A 108 12.43 20.66 2.62
CA GLU A 108 13.48 19.79 3.16
C GLU A 108 13.47 19.72 4.70
N THR A 109 13.25 20.85 5.35
CA THR A 109 13.13 20.94 6.81
C THR A 109 11.93 20.19 7.39
N GLU A 110 10.93 19.86 6.55
CA GLU A 110 9.70 19.17 6.95
C GLU A 110 9.71 17.67 6.62
N VAL A 111 10.56 17.21 5.72
CA VAL A 111 10.59 15.83 5.21
C VAL A 111 10.50 14.81 6.35
N ARG A 112 11.43 14.85 7.28
CA ARG A 112 11.49 13.91 8.41
C ARG A 112 10.22 13.95 9.27
N ARG A 113 9.65 15.12 9.49
CA ARG A 113 8.43 15.30 10.27
C ARG A 113 7.21 14.70 9.56
N ARG A 114 7.06 15.01 8.26
CA ARG A 114 5.91 14.55 7.46
C ARG A 114 5.97 13.04 7.22
N THR A 115 7.14 12.51 6.90
CA THR A 115 7.35 11.06 6.79
C THR A 115 6.92 10.34 8.07
N ARG A 116 7.38 10.80 9.24
CA ARG A 116 6.97 10.20 10.52
C ARG A 116 5.46 10.29 10.78
N GLN A 117 4.80 11.36 10.34
CA GLN A 117 3.34 11.48 10.45
C GLN A 117 2.63 10.46 9.57
N LEU A 118 3.09 10.25 8.32
CA LEU A 118 2.52 9.26 7.40
C LEU A 118 2.71 7.83 7.93
N VAL A 119 3.92 7.50 8.38
CA VAL A 119 4.25 6.17 8.95
C VAL A 119 3.42 5.88 10.19
N ALA A 120 3.30 6.82 11.14
CA ALA A 120 2.57 6.61 12.38
C ALA A 120 1.11 6.21 12.16
N MET A 121 0.50 6.55 11.02
CA MET A 121 -0.89 6.23 10.72
C MET A 121 -1.12 4.77 10.36
N PHE A 122 -0.16 4.10 9.73
CA PHE A 122 -0.30 2.69 9.36
C PHE A 122 0.49 1.76 10.29
N ASP A 123 1.65 2.18 10.76
CA ASP A 123 2.53 1.39 11.63
C ASP A 123 1.95 1.17 13.05
N ALA A 124 0.97 1.96 13.42
CA ALA A 124 0.26 1.87 14.70
C ALA A 124 -1.26 1.65 14.55
N ALA A 125 -1.72 1.17 13.40
CA ALA A 125 -3.14 1.09 13.06
C ALA A 125 -3.96 0.22 14.04
N ALA A 126 -3.39 -0.86 14.55
CA ALA A 126 -4.02 -1.76 15.52
C ALA A 126 -3.46 -1.59 16.94
N SER A 127 -2.62 -0.59 17.19
CA SER A 127 -2.04 -0.38 18.52
C SER A 127 -3.03 0.24 19.49
N ILE A 128 -2.77 0.04 20.79
CA ILE A 128 -3.48 0.66 21.90
C ILE A 128 -2.51 1.54 22.71
N GLY A 129 -3.06 2.36 23.62
CA GLY A 129 -2.25 3.19 24.50
C GLY A 129 -1.49 4.33 23.81
N PRO A 130 -0.26 4.65 24.26
CA PRO A 130 0.49 5.82 23.76
C PRO A 130 0.79 5.81 22.28
N ARG A 131 1.02 4.63 21.67
CA ARG A 131 1.26 4.50 20.24
C ARG A 131 0.02 4.90 19.43
N HIS A 132 -1.16 4.46 19.86
CA HIS A 132 -2.42 4.86 19.24
C HIS A 132 -2.64 6.38 19.34
N LEU A 133 -2.39 6.97 20.51
CA LEU A 133 -2.53 8.41 20.71
C LEU A 133 -1.58 9.20 19.79
N ARG A 134 -0.32 8.77 19.67
CA ARG A 134 0.65 9.37 18.72
C ARG A 134 0.14 9.31 17.28
N SER A 135 -0.41 8.17 16.86
CA SER A 135 -0.99 8.01 15.52
C SER A 135 -2.16 8.99 15.29
N ARG A 136 -3.09 9.12 16.24
CA ARG A 136 -4.18 10.10 16.17
C ARG A 136 -3.70 11.54 16.06
N LEU A 137 -2.69 11.90 16.83
CA LEU A 137 -2.07 13.25 16.78
C LEU A 137 -1.35 13.48 15.45
N ALA A 138 -0.60 12.47 14.96
CA ALA A 138 0.06 12.52 13.66
C ALA A 138 -0.96 12.76 12.54
N ARG A 139 -2.07 12.00 12.55
CA ARG A 139 -3.15 12.17 11.58
C ARG A 139 -3.77 13.56 11.62
N ARG A 140 -4.14 14.07 12.80
CA ARG A 140 -4.71 15.42 12.93
C ARG A 140 -3.79 16.50 12.39
N ARG A 141 -2.47 16.37 12.62
CA ARG A 141 -1.46 17.30 12.11
C ARG A 141 -1.32 17.20 10.59
N ALA A 142 -1.33 16.00 10.05
CA ALA A 142 -1.25 15.77 8.62
C ALA A 142 -2.53 16.26 7.90
N GLU A 143 -3.73 15.99 8.42
CA GLU A 143 -4.98 16.51 7.89
C GLU A 143 -5.00 18.04 7.88
N ARG A 144 -4.52 18.71 8.95
CA ARG A 144 -4.43 20.17 8.99
C ARG A 144 -3.46 20.71 7.94
N TRP A 145 -2.29 20.10 7.81
CA TRP A 145 -1.32 20.45 6.78
C TRP A 145 -1.90 20.39 5.39
N LEU A 146 -2.53 19.26 5.05
CA LEU A 146 -3.11 19.07 3.72
C LEU A 146 -4.37 19.90 3.50
N SER A 147 -5.17 20.16 4.53
CA SER A 147 -6.31 21.10 4.45
C SER A 147 -5.87 22.49 4.04
N ASN A 148 -4.74 22.98 4.60
CA ASN A 148 -4.20 24.28 4.23
C ASN A 148 -3.72 24.29 2.77
N LEU A 149 -2.99 23.27 2.33
CA LEU A 149 -2.55 23.15 0.93
C LEU A 149 -3.72 23.08 -0.05
N ILE A 150 -4.77 22.33 0.28
CA ILE A 150 -5.98 22.25 -0.56
C ILE A 150 -6.71 23.60 -0.61
N HIS A 151 -6.76 24.30 0.52
CA HIS A 151 -7.31 25.67 0.54
C HIS A 151 -6.50 26.59 -0.36
N ASP A 152 -5.18 26.59 -0.22
CA ASP A 152 -4.29 27.45 -1.02
C ASP A 152 -4.35 27.12 -2.52
N ALA A 153 -4.50 25.84 -2.88
CA ALA A 153 -4.74 25.39 -4.25
C ALA A 153 -6.10 25.92 -4.79
N ARG A 154 -7.15 25.85 -3.98
CA ARG A 154 -8.50 26.32 -4.37
C ARG A 154 -8.59 27.83 -4.57
N VAL A 155 -7.79 28.59 -3.86
CA VAL A 155 -7.73 30.08 -4.00
C VAL A 155 -6.56 30.53 -4.87
N SER A 156 -5.94 29.61 -5.61
CA SER A 156 -4.84 29.86 -6.56
C SER A 156 -3.61 30.53 -5.93
N ARG A 157 -3.37 30.29 -4.63
CA ARG A 157 -2.13 30.73 -3.96
C ARG A 157 -0.94 29.83 -4.26
N ILE A 158 -1.21 28.59 -4.63
CA ILE A 158 -0.21 27.64 -5.11
C ILE A 158 -0.67 27.05 -6.43
N GLU A 159 0.27 26.87 -7.34
CA GLU A 159 0.01 26.11 -8.57
C GLU A 159 0.01 24.62 -8.30
N THR A 160 -0.93 23.92 -8.92
CA THR A 160 -0.97 22.46 -8.87
C THR A 160 -0.57 21.91 -10.23
N PRO A 161 0.43 21.02 -10.31
CA PRO A 161 0.79 20.39 -11.57
C PRO A 161 -0.43 19.72 -12.23
N PRO A 162 -0.57 19.82 -13.57
CA PRO A 162 -1.67 19.17 -14.27
C PRO A 162 -1.75 17.66 -13.94
N GLY A 163 -2.96 17.18 -13.66
CA GLY A 163 -3.19 15.78 -13.29
C GLY A 163 -2.64 15.37 -11.93
N SER A 164 -2.09 16.27 -11.11
CA SER A 164 -1.63 15.94 -9.77
C SER A 164 -2.77 15.55 -8.84
N ALA A 165 -2.49 14.70 -7.84
CA ALA A 165 -3.51 14.28 -6.87
C ALA A 165 -4.03 15.48 -6.05
N LEU A 166 -3.15 16.45 -5.71
CA LEU A 166 -3.54 17.68 -5.02
C LEU A 166 -4.55 18.47 -5.85
N GLY A 167 -4.27 18.71 -7.13
CA GLY A 167 -5.16 19.44 -8.05
C GLY A 167 -6.48 18.73 -8.27
N ALA A 168 -6.44 17.42 -8.55
CA ALA A 168 -7.63 16.60 -8.76
C ALA A 168 -8.55 16.58 -7.54
N ILE A 169 -7.98 16.42 -6.33
CA ILE A 169 -8.77 16.41 -5.09
C ILE A 169 -9.26 17.82 -4.71
N ALA A 170 -8.47 18.86 -4.96
CA ALA A 170 -8.87 20.23 -4.70
C ALA A 170 -10.08 20.65 -5.55
N SER A 171 -10.14 20.22 -6.81
CA SER A 171 -11.22 20.52 -7.76
C SER A 171 -12.40 19.54 -7.69
N HIS A 172 -12.24 18.37 -7.05
CA HIS A 172 -13.30 17.35 -7.02
C HIS A 172 -14.58 17.86 -6.37
N ARG A 173 -15.71 17.53 -6.99
CA ARG A 173 -17.05 17.83 -6.49
C ARG A 173 -17.77 16.53 -6.15
N ASP A 174 -18.61 16.58 -5.11
CA ASP A 174 -19.48 15.47 -4.75
C ASP A 174 -20.66 15.31 -5.72
N LEU A 175 -21.54 14.34 -5.50
CA LEU A 175 -22.74 14.11 -6.33
C LEU A 175 -23.70 15.31 -6.35
N GLY A 176 -23.67 16.16 -5.34
CA GLY A 176 -24.43 17.40 -5.27
C GLY A 176 -23.75 18.58 -5.96
N GLY A 177 -22.61 18.37 -6.64
CA GLY A 177 -21.84 19.41 -7.32
C GLY A 177 -21.04 20.31 -6.37
N GLN A 178 -21.00 20.01 -5.07
CA GLN A 178 -20.29 20.80 -4.08
C GLN A 178 -18.83 20.34 -3.91
N PRO A 179 -17.88 21.26 -3.69
CA PRO A 179 -16.52 20.87 -3.38
C PRO A 179 -16.47 20.12 -2.04
N LEU A 180 -15.64 19.10 -1.96
CA LEU A 180 -15.43 18.39 -0.70
C LEU A 180 -15.04 19.38 0.42
N SER A 181 -15.53 19.18 1.64
CA SER A 181 -14.99 19.95 2.77
C SER A 181 -13.47 19.78 2.85
N LEU A 182 -12.74 20.83 3.28
CA LEU A 182 -11.26 20.79 3.38
C LEU A 182 -10.79 19.58 4.17
N ARG A 183 -11.53 19.19 5.22
CA ARG A 183 -11.22 18.02 6.03
C ARG A 183 -11.36 16.71 5.25
N ILE A 184 -12.43 16.52 4.50
CA ILE A 184 -12.64 15.31 3.68
C ILE A 184 -11.62 15.28 2.55
N ALA A 185 -11.38 16.37 1.87
CA ALA A 185 -10.36 16.46 0.83
C ALA A 185 -8.95 16.13 1.36
N ALA A 186 -8.60 16.58 2.56
CA ALA A 186 -7.35 16.21 3.21
C ALA A 186 -7.28 14.71 3.57
N VAL A 187 -8.40 14.10 3.98
CA VAL A 187 -8.49 12.65 4.20
C VAL A 187 -8.23 11.90 2.90
N GLU A 188 -8.81 12.34 1.77
CA GLU A 188 -8.62 11.69 0.48
C GLU A 188 -7.18 11.85 -0.04
N LEU A 189 -6.56 13.02 0.15
CA LEU A 189 -5.15 13.19 -0.20
C LEU A 189 -4.23 12.32 0.67
N LEU A 190 -4.54 12.15 1.96
CA LEU A 190 -3.86 11.18 2.82
C LEU A 190 -4.08 9.74 2.38
N ASN A 191 -5.21 9.42 1.75
CA ASN A 191 -5.48 8.10 1.17
C ASN A 191 -4.66 7.83 -0.10
N VAL A 192 -3.98 8.83 -0.65
CA VAL A 192 -2.94 8.68 -1.68
C VAL A 192 -1.55 8.57 -1.03
N LEU A 193 -1.18 9.54 -0.19
CA LEU A 193 0.19 9.66 0.33
C LEU A 193 0.56 8.51 1.28
N ARG A 194 -0.29 8.23 2.27
CA ARG A 194 -0.01 7.25 3.32
C ARG A 194 0.12 5.81 2.80
N PRO A 195 -0.81 5.28 1.95
CA PRO A 195 -0.67 3.90 1.48
C PRO A 195 0.53 3.71 0.56
N THR A 196 0.94 4.73 -0.18
CA THR A 196 2.17 4.67 -0.97
C THR A 196 3.40 4.52 -0.09
N VAL A 197 3.48 5.25 1.05
CA VAL A 197 4.58 5.03 2.01
C VAL A 197 4.49 3.65 2.67
N ALA A 198 3.29 3.11 2.86
CA ALA A 198 3.11 1.77 3.43
C ALA A 198 3.56 0.63 2.50
N VAL A 199 3.84 0.89 1.22
CA VAL A 199 4.46 -0.09 0.30
C VAL A 199 5.84 -0.54 0.83
N ALA A 200 6.48 0.23 1.70
CA ALA A 200 7.68 -0.19 2.44
C ALA A 200 7.54 -1.58 3.08
N VAL A 201 6.35 -1.98 3.51
CA VAL A 201 6.06 -3.30 4.07
C VAL A 201 6.28 -4.39 3.01
N PHE A 202 5.67 -4.23 1.84
CA PHE A 202 5.83 -5.18 0.73
C PHE A 202 7.25 -5.22 0.20
N ILE A 203 7.93 -4.07 0.11
CA ILE A 203 9.34 -4.00 -0.32
C ILE A 203 10.24 -4.72 0.70
N THR A 204 9.95 -4.60 2.00
CA THR A 204 10.67 -5.34 3.04
C THR A 204 10.46 -6.85 2.89
N PHE A 205 9.25 -7.29 2.58
CA PHE A 205 8.97 -8.69 2.29
C PHE A 205 9.61 -9.16 0.98
N ALA A 206 9.69 -8.32 -0.04
CA ALA A 206 10.43 -8.64 -1.26
C ALA A 206 11.93 -8.86 -0.97
N ALA A 207 12.54 -7.99 -0.16
CA ALA A 207 13.93 -8.17 0.29
C ALA A 207 14.12 -9.44 1.11
N HIS A 208 13.16 -9.77 1.98
CA HIS A 208 13.14 -11.02 2.75
C HIS A 208 13.05 -12.24 1.82
N ALA A 209 12.17 -12.20 0.81
CA ALA A 209 12.05 -13.26 -0.19
C ALA A 209 13.34 -13.42 -1.02
N LEU A 210 13.97 -12.32 -1.46
CA LEU A 210 15.25 -12.34 -2.18
C LEU A 210 16.39 -12.93 -1.33
N HIS A 211 16.31 -12.83 -0.01
CA HIS A 211 17.28 -13.44 0.90
C HIS A 211 17.04 -14.94 1.09
N LEU A 212 15.79 -15.35 1.28
CA LEU A 212 15.43 -16.76 1.49
C LEU A 212 15.48 -17.60 0.19
N HIS A 213 15.33 -16.93 -0.97
CA HIS A 213 15.33 -17.51 -2.30
C HIS A 213 16.39 -16.83 -3.17
N PRO A 214 17.69 -17.06 -2.90
CA PRO A 214 18.80 -16.36 -3.52
C PRO A 214 18.90 -16.57 -5.05
N GLU A 215 18.30 -17.63 -5.57
CA GLU A 215 18.17 -17.91 -7.00
C GLU A 215 17.43 -16.78 -7.73
N TRP A 216 16.39 -16.21 -7.15
CA TRP A 216 15.66 -15.08 -7.73
C TRP A 216 16.51 -13.82 -7.78
N ARG A 217 17.25 -13.55 -6.70
CA ARG A 217 18.18 -12.41 -6.68
C ARG A 217 19.27 -12.57 -7.74
N ALA A 218 19.79 -13.79 -7.93
CA ALA A 218 20.80 -14.09 -8.94
C ALA A 218 20.26 -13.87 -10.36
N ARG A 219 19.04 -14.32 -10.66
CA ARG A 219 18.36 -14.10 -11.96
C ARG A 219 18.20 -12.62 -12.25
N PHE A 220 17.61 -11.84 -11.33
CA PHE A 220 17.42 -10.40 -11.53
C PHE A 220 18.75 -9.66 -11.66
N ARG A 221 19.79 -10.09 -10.94
CA ARG A 221 21.13 -9.54 -11.04
C ARG A 221 21.77 -9.81 -12.41
N ALA A 222 21.44 -10.92 -13.03
CA ALA A 222 21.88 -11.26 -14.40
C ALA A 222 21.09 -10.50 -15.48
N GLY A 223 20.07 -9.71 -15.10
CA GLY A 223 19.21 -8.96 -16.02
C GLY A 223 18.01 -9.76 -16.54
N ASP A 224 17.74 -10.94 -15.99
CA ASP A 224 16.55 -11.72 -16.33
C ASP A 224 15.35 -11.25 -15.51
N ASP A 225 14.62 -10.30 -16.05
CA ASP A 225 13.42 -9.72 -15.47
C ASP A 225 12.12 -10.41 -15.94
N THR A 226 12.21 -11.53 -16.66
CA THR A 226 11.05 -12.22 -17.26
C THR A 226 9.96 -12.51 -16.22
N ASP A 227 10.36 -12.97 -15.02
CA ASP A 227 9.45 -13.34 -13.95
C ASP A 227 9.33 -12.28 -12.85
N LEU A 228 9.78 -11.06 -13.09
CA LEU A 228 9.74 -10.01 -12.06
C LEU A 228 8.31 -9.68 -11.61
N ASP A 229 7.36 -9.68 -12.53
CA ASP A 229 5.94 -9.48 -12.19
C ASP A 229 5.42 -10.64 -11.34
N ALA A 230 5.65 -11.87 -11.75
CA ALA A 230 5.26 -13.07 -11.03
C ALA A 230 5.87 -13.11 -9.62
N PHE A 231 7.15 -12.75 -9.47
CA PHE A 231 7.81 -12.65 -8.17
C PHE A 231 7.13 -11.62 -7.25
N VAL A 232 6.81 -10.44 -7.77
CA VAL A 232 6.13 -9.37 -7.00
C VAL A 232 4.73 -9.80 -6.60
N GLN A 233 3.98 -10.47 -7.48
CA GLN A 233 2.64 -10.98 -7.15
C GLN A 233 2.72 -12.07 -6.09
N GLU A 234 3.70 -12.98 -6.16
CA GLU A 234 3.88 -14.01 -5.15
C GLU A 234 4.27 -13.43 -3.78
N VAL A 235 5.09 -12.38 -3.73
CA VAL A 235 5.36 -11.65 -2.49
C VAL A 235 4.05 -11.11 -1.90
N ARG A 236 3.18 -10.53 -2.72
CA ARG A 236 1.90 -9.97 -2.27
C ARG A 236 0.92 -11.04 -1.79
N ARG A 237 0.96 -12.23 -2.39
CA ARG A 237 0.15 -13.38 -1.99
C ARG A 237 0.66 -14.03 -0.72
N PHE A 238 1.96 -14.27 -0.65
CA PHE A 238 2.60 -15.12 0.36
C PHE A 238 2.77 -14.41 1.71
N TYR A 239 3.00 -13.08 1.71
CA TYR A 239 3.28 -12.35 2.93
C TYR A 239 2.07 -11.58 3.48
N PRO A 240 1.91 -11.54 4.82
CA PRO A 240 0.78 -10.87 5.45
C PRO A 240 0.97 -9.35 5.48
N PHE A 241 0.26 -8.63 4.61
CA PHE A 241 0.27 -7.17 4.63
C PHE A 241 -0.89 -6.62 5.47
N PHE A 242 -2.10 -6.72 4.96
CA PHE A 242 -3.32 -6.32 5.66
C PHE A 242 -4.19 -7.56 5.82
N PRO A 243 -4.37 -8.10 7.05
CA PRO A 243 -4.89 -9.45 7.20
C PRO A 243 -6.37 -9.55 6.89
N ALA A 244 -7.17 -8.50 7.15
CA ALA A 244 -8.61 -8.59 6.99
C ALA A 244 -9.27 -7.23 6.73
N VAL A 245 -10.45 -7.26 6.10
CA VAL A 245 -11.35 -6.12 5.92
C VAL A 245 -12.71 -6.41 6.52
N ALA A 246 -13.43 -5.36 6.93
CA ALA A 246 -14.73 -5.49 7.59
C ALA A 246 -15.86 -4.90 6.74
N ALA A 247 -17.03 -5.53 6.83
CA ALA A 247 -18.30 -5.02 6.32
C ALA A 247 -19.43 -5.23 7.34
N ARG A 248 -20.56 -4.54 7.16
CA ARG A 248 -21.79 -4.75 7.91
C ARG A 248 -22.84 -5.40 7.03
N VAL A 249 -23.54 -6.37 7.59
CA VAL A 249 -24.69 -7.00 6.94
C VAL A 249 -25.82 -5.99 6.78
N ARG A 250 -26.27 -5.72 5.56
CA ARG A 250 -27.38 -4.81 5.24
C ARG A 250 -28.73 -5.42 5.58
N THR A 251 -28.94 -6.67 5.13
CA THR A 251 -30.18 -7.43 5.31
C THR A 251 -29.81 -8.83 5.78
N GLY A 252 -30.55 -9.37 6.74
CA GLY A 252 -30.26 -10.73 7.26
C GLY A 252 -30.37 -11.78 6.15
N PHE A 253 -29.44 -12.71 6.13
CA PHE A 253 -29.41 -13.83 5.18
C PHE A 253 -28.74 -15.05 5.79
N THR A 254 -28.89 -16.19 5.14
CA THR A 254 -28.18 -17.44 5.50
C THR A 254 -27.29 -17.86 4.34
N TRP A 255 -26.05 -18.25 4.65
CA TRP A 255 -25.07 -18.73 3.69
C TRP A 255 -24.32 -19.92 4.28
N ARG A 256 -24.29 -21.04 3.56
CA ARG A 256 -23.66 -22.30 4.02
C ARG A 256 -24.10 -22.73 5.42
N GLY A 257 -25.39 -22.59 5.72
CA GLY A 257 -25.96 -22.93 7.03
C GLY A 257 -25.70 -21.93 8.15
N MET A 258 -24.88 -20.90 7.92
CA MET A 258 -24.60 -19.86 8.90
C MET A 258 -25.53 -18.65 8.69
N HIS A 259 -26.22 -18.21 9.74
CA HIS A 259 -27.07 -17.02 9.71
C HIS A 259 -26.28 -15.74 9.96
N PHE A 260 -26.43 -14.78 9.04
CA PHE A 260 -25.86 -13.42 9.11
C PHE A 260 -26.97 -12.42 9.43
N PRO A 261 -27.19 -12.05 10.71
CA PRO A 261 -28.24 -11.11 11.06
C PRO A 261 -27.89 -9.68 10.61
N LYS A 262 -28.91 -8.88 10.27
CA LYS A 262 -28.77 -7.47 9.92
C LYS A 262 -27.93 -6.69 10.96
N GLY A 263 -27.01 -5.84 10.48
CA GLY A 263 -26.12 -5.01 11.31
C GLY A 263 -24.89 -5.76 11.85
N ARG A 264 -24.84 -7.09 11.76
CA ARG A 264 -23.67 -7.87 12.16
C ARG A 264 -22.44 -7.40 11.38
N ARG A 265 -21.30 -7.27 12.06
CA ARG A 265 -20.01 -7.08 11.40
C ARG A 265 -19.50 -8.43 10.94
N ALA A 266 -19.17 -8.51 9.66
CA ALA A 266 -18.43 -9.61 9.06
C ALA A 266 -17.00 -9.15 8.74
N MET A 267 -16.06 -10.09 8.81
CA MET A 267 -14.66 -9.87 8.41
C MET A 267 -14.30 -10.87 7.32
N LEU A 268 -13.72 -10.37 6.24
CA LEU A 268 -13.07 -11.18 5.22
C LEU A 268 -11.58 -11.26 5.56
N ASP A 269 -11.08 -12.48 5.71
CA ASP A 269 -9.67 -12.79 5.87
C ASP A 269 -9.01 -12.75 4.50
N LEU A 270 -8.24 -11.69 4.24
CA LEU A 270 -7.53 -11.52 2.98
C LEU A 270 -6.36 -12.49 2.89
N PHE A 271 -5.54 -12.52 3.94
CA PHE A 271 -4.35 -13.37 3.98
C PHE A 271 -4.70 -14.86 3.90
N GLY A 272 -5.73 -15.31 4.64
CA GLY A 272 -6.19 -16.70 4.56
C GLY A 272 -6.83 -17.03 3.20
N THR A 273 -7.41 -16.05 2.49
CA THR A 273 -7.94 -16.25 1.13
C THR A 273 -6.80 -16.38 0.12
N ASP A 274 -5.76 -15.54 0.20
CA ASP A 274 -4.58 -15.61 -0.65
C ASP A 274 -3.76 -16.90 -0.43
N ARG A 275 -4.06 -17.67 0.61
CA ARG A 275 -3.43 -18.96 0.95
C ARG A 275 -4.41 -20.12 0.97
N ASP A 276 -5.57 -19.98 0.38
CA ASP A 276 -6.59 -21.03 0.35
C ASP A 276 -6.18 -22.15 -0.61
N ALA A 277 -6.03 -23.38 -0.09
CA ALA A 277 -5.65 -24.55 -0.86
C ALA A 277 -6.69 -24.94 -1.94
N ARG A 278 -7.91 -24.41 -1.86
CA ARG A 278 -8.95 -24.60 -2.90
C ARG A 278 -8.68 -23.77 -4.15
N THR A 279 -7.95 -22.67 -4.00
CA THR A 279 -7.55 -21.75 -5.08
C THR A 279 -6.09 -21.98 -5.47
N TRP A 280 -5.19 -22.14 -4.48
CA TRP A 280 -3.75 -22.16 -4.69
C TRP A 280 -3.14 -23.53 -4.42
N SER A 281 -2.55 -24.16 -5.44
CA SER A 281 -1.76 -25.37 -5.26
C SER A 281 -0.48 -25.06 -4.47
N GLY A 282 -0.19 -25.82 -3.39
CA GLY A 282 0.95 -25.55 -2.51
C GLY A 282 0.90 -24.15 -1.92
N PRO A 283 -0.17 -23.76 -1.19
CA PRO A 283 -0.39 -22.37 -0.77
C PRO A 283 0.68 -21.85 0.20
N ASP A 284 1.37 -22.74 0.89
CA ASP A 284 2.45 -22.45 1.85
C ASP A 284 3.84 -22.45 1.23
N GLU A 285 3.95 -22.68 -0.08
CA GLU A 285 5.18 -22.60 -0.84
C GLU A 285 5.30 -21.23 -1.51
N PHE A 286 6.50 -20.64 -1.45
CA PHE A 286 6.83 -19.45 -2.23
C PHE A 286 7.20 -19.89 -3.65
N ARG A 287 6.29 -19.70 -4.60
CA ARG A 287 6.42 -20.16 -5.99
C ARG A 287 5.91 -19.10 -6.96
N PRO A 288 6.75 -18.16 -7.38
CA PRO A 288 6.37 -17.10 -8.33
C PRO A 288 5.77 -17.62 -9.64
N GLU A 289 6.27 -18.74 -10.16
CA GLU A 289 5.85 -19.34 -11.42
C GLU A 289 4.36 -19.64 -11.51
N ARG A 290 3.67 -19.77 -10.35
CA ARG A 290 2.21 -19.97 -10.32
C ARG A 290 1.43 -18.87 -11.03
N PHE A 291 1.96 -17.64 -11.03
CA PHE A 291 1.34 -16.49 -11.69
C PHE A 291 1.49 -16.47 -13.22
N GLN A 292 2.23 -17.42 -13.79
CA GLN A 292 2.24 -17.68 -15.23
C GLN A 292 1.08 -18.61 -15.63
N GLU A 293 0.57 -19.43 -14.70
CA GLU A 293 -0.47 -20.42 -14.92
C GLU A 293 -1.85 -19.91 -14.52
N ASP A 294 -1.96 -19.28 -13.34
CA ASP A 294 -3.20 -18.79 -12.75
C ASP A 294 -2.93 -17.58 -11.86
N ASP A 295 -3.72 -16.54 -11.99
CA ASP A 295 -3.64 -15.32 -11.19
C ASP A 295 -4.61 -15.31 -9.99
N GLY A 296 -5.33 -16.41 -9.75
CA GLY A 296 -6.31 -16.57 -8.67
C GLY A 296 -7.63 -15.83 -8.90
N GLY A 297 -7.77 -15.08 -9.98
CA GLY A 297 -8.95 -14.32 -10.34
C GLY A 297 -9.31 -13.19 -9.37
N ALA A 298 -10.47 -12.58 -9.62
CA ALA A 298 -10.92 -11.36 -8.93
C ALA A 298 -11.17 -11.54 -7.41
N PHE A 299 -11.40 -12.76 -6.94
CA PHE A 299 -11.78 -13.07 -5.57
C PHE A 299 -10.87 -14.10 -4.88
N GLY A 300 -9.97 -14.75 -5.62
CA GLY A 300 -9.00 -15.69 -5.06
C GLY A 300 -7.64 -15.05 -4.78
N PHE A 301 -7.27 -13.96 -5.50
CA PHE A 301 -6.09 -13.14 -5.24
C PHE A 301 -6.50 -11.75 -4.79
N ILE A 302 -6.51 -11.52 -3.48
CA ILE A 302 -7.10 -10.33 -2.86
C ILE A 302 -6.19 -9.62 -1.83
N PRO A 303 -4.88 -9.53 -2.01
CA PRO A 303 -3.96 -8.95 -1.01
C PRO A 303 -4.29 -7.48 -0.68
N GLN A 304 -4.94 -6.78 -1.59
CA GLN A 304 -5.38 -5.40 -1.44
C GLN A 304 -6.90 -5.24 -1.68
N GLY A 305 -7.66 -6.30 -1.42
CA GLY A 305 -9.10 -6.40 -1.64
C GLY A 305 -9.45 -7.10 -2.96
N GLY A 306 -10.71 -7.53 -3.09
CA GLY A 306 -11.22 -8.31 -4.22
C GLY A 306 -12.21 -7.56 -5.11
N GLY A 307 -12.58 -8.22 -6.20
CA GLY A 307 -13.47 -7.70 -7.22
C GLY A 307 -12.82 -6.68 -8.15
N GLU A 308 -13.64 -5.92 -8.87
CA GLU A 308 -13.19 -4.91 -9.82
C GLU A 308 -12.82 -3.59 -9.14
N ALA A 309 -11.68 -3.00 -9.52
CA ALA A 309 -11.19 -1.76 -8.92
C ALA A 309 -12.14 -0.56 -9.14
N HIS A 310 -12.90 -0.54 -10.20
CA HIS A 310 -13.84 0.56 -10.53
C HIS A 310 -15.15 0.49 -9.75
N VAL A 311 -15.57 -0.71 -9.36
CA VAL A 311 -16.88 -0.97 -8.75
C VAL A 311 -16.74 -1.27 -7.26
N HIS A 312 -15.91 -2.25 -6.93
CA HIS A 312 -15.77 -2.78 -5.58
C HIS A 312 -14.75 -2.00 -4.74
N HIS A 313 -14.61 -2.37 -3.47
CA HIS A 313 -13.63 -1.80 -2.55
C HIS A 313 -12.19 -2.36 -2.73
N ARG A 314 -11.84 -2.93 -3.88
CA ARG A 314 -10.47 -3.27 -4.24
C ARG A 314 -9.62 -2.01 -4.33
N CYS A 315 -8.37 -2.07 -3.89
CA CYS A 315 -7.49 -0.90 -3.85
C CYS A 315 -7.19 -0.37 -5.26
N PRO A 316 -7.51 0.91 -5.59
CA PRO A 316 -7.18 1.45 -6.91
C PRO A 316 -5.68 1.71 -7.09
N GLY A 317 -4.91 1.79 -5.99
CA GLY A 317 -3.45 1.97 -6.00
C GLY A 317 -2.65 0.66 -6.12
N GLU A 318 -3.29 -0.45 -6.45
CA GLU A 318 -2.62 -1.74 -6.63
C GLU A 318 -1.53 -1.69 -7.73
N PRO A 319 -1.75 -1.08 -8.91
CA PRO A 319 -0.70 -0.91 -9.92
C PRO A 319 0.52 -0.13 -9.40
N VAL A 320 0.29 0.90 -8.57
CA VAL A 320 1.37 1.65 -7.90
C VAL A 320 2.18 0.73 -6.98
N THR A 321 1.51 -0.11 -6.19
CA THR A 321 2.21 -1.05 -5.30
C THR A 321 3.12 -1.99 -6.10
N VAL A 322 2.61 -2.58 -7.18
CA VAL A 322 3.36 -3.49 -8.06
C VAL A 322 4.56 -2.80 -8.67
N GLU A 323 4.37 -1.61 -9.22
CA GLU A 323 5.45 -0.84 -9.86
C GLU A 323 6.56 -0.48 -8.86
N LEU A 324 6.21 0.06 -7.69
CA LEU A 324 7.19 0.41 -6.66
C LEU A 324 7.96 -0.83 -6.15
N MET A 325 7.30 -1.98 -6.05
CA MET A 325 7.96 -3.23 -5.69
C MET A 325 8.93 -3.69 -6.78
N LYS A 326 8.55 -3.61 -8.06
CA LYS A 326 9.44 -3.95 -9.19
C LYS A 326 10.70 -3.08 -9.19
N ILE A 327 10.53 -1.77 -9.03
CA ILE A 327 11.65 -0.82 -8.91
C ILE A 327 12.56 -1.20 -7.74
N ALA A 328 11.98 -1.51 -6.58
CA ALA A 328 12.75 -1.87 -5.39
C ALA A 328 13.49 -3.22 -5.56
N VAL A 329 12.86 -4.24 -6.15
CA VAL A 329 13.49 -5.54 -6.42
C VAL A 329 14.68 -5.37 -7.36
N ARG A 330 14.52 -4.63 -8.47
CA ARG A 330 15.62 -4.30 -9.38
C ARG A 330 16.74 -3.57 -8.63
N PHE A 331 16.38 -2.51 -7.89
CA PHE A 331 17.36 -1.72 -7.15
C PHE A 331 18.18 -2.58 -6.16
N LEU A 332 17.54 -3.42 -5.38
CA LEU A 332 18.16 -4.31 -4.41
C LEU A 332 18.99 -5.43 -5.06
N SER A 333 18.70 -5.78 -6.30
CA SER A 333 19.39 -6.85 -7.01
C SER A 333 20.53 -6.33 -7.92
N THR A 334 20.34 -5.17 -8.55
CA THR A 334 21.24 -4.70 -9.62
C THR A 334 22.00 -3.41 -9.30
N GLU A 335 21.45 -2.52 -8.46
CA GLU A 335 22.05 -1.19 -8.22
C GLU A 335 22.95 -1.17 -6.98
N ILE A 336 22.66 -2.04 -6.00
CA ILE A 336 23.43 -2.15 -4.77
C ILE A 336 23.84 -3.60 -4.47
N THR A 337 24.95 -3.72 -3.75
CA THR A 337 25.31 -4.94 -3.03
C THR A 337 25.21 -4.69 -1.54
N TYR A 338 24.82 -5.71 -0.80
CA TYR A 338 24.69 -5.66 0.67
C TYR A 338 24.74 -7.07 1.25
N ASP A 339 25.10 -7.14 2.52
CA ASP A 339 25.02 -8.36 3.32
C ASP A 339 23.80 -8.32 4.23
N VAL A 340 23.23 -9.50 4.50
CA VAL A 340 22.19 -9.69 5.50
C VAL A 340 22.82 -10.38 6.70
N PRO A 341 23.07 -9.68 7.83
CA PRO A 341 23.65 -10.30 9.01
C PRO A 341 22.68 -11.29 9.65
N GLU A 342 23.20 -12.13 10.55
CA GLU A 342 22.35 -12.96 11.40
C GLU A 342 21.38 -12.07 12.20
N GLN A 343 20.09 -12.36 12.12
CA GLN A 343 19.02 -11.55 12.68
C GLN A 343 17.73 -12.36 12.80
N ASP A 344 16.75 -11.84 13.57
CA ASP A 344 15.42 -12.45 13.64
C ASP A 344 14.57 -12.06 12.43
N LEU A 345 14.48 -12.95 11.45
CA LEU A 345 13.67 -12.85 10.24
C LEU A 345 12.26 -13.45 10.42
N GLY A 346 11.93 -14.01 11.58
CA GLY A 346 10.59 -14.50 11.89
C GLY A 346 9.53 -13.39 11.74
N ILE A 347 8.36 -13.75 11.27
CA ILE A 347 7.28 -12.78 11.05
C ILE A 347 6.58 -12.44 12.37
N ALA A 348 6.51 -11.16 12.70
CA ALA A 348 5.84 -10.63 13.89
C ALA A 348 4.31 -10.59 13.67
N TRP A 349 3.63 -11.71 13.92
CA TRP A 349 2.17 -11.86 13.72
C TRP A 349 1.31 -11.01 14.64
N SER A 350 1.82 -10.60 15.79
CA SER A 350 1.12 -9.71 16.74
C SER A 350 1.17 -8.23 16.33
N ARG A 351 1.89 -7.91 15.26
CA ARG A 351 2.03 -6.55 14.72
C ARG A 351 1.14 -6.37 13.48
N LEU A 352 0.60 -5.16 13.30
CA LEU A 352 -0.14 -4.77 12.10
C LEU A 352 0.39 -3.42 11.58
N PRO A 353 0.90 -3.36 10.34
CA PRO A 353 1.14 -4.49 9.42
C PRO A 353 2.24 -5.43 9.97
N ALA A 354 2.14 -6.72 9.63
CA ALA A 354 3.18 -7.69 9.99
C ALA A 354 4.49 -7.37 9.27
N LEU A 355 5.62 -7.75 9.88
CA LEU A 355 6.97 -7.57 9.32
C LEU A 355 7.90 -8.63 9.91
N PRO A 356 9.07 -8.89 9.32
CA PRO A 356 10.15 -9.55 10.03
C PRO A 356 10.46 -8.81 11.35
N HIS A 357 10.74 -9.54 12.43
CA HIS A 357 11.00 -8.94 13.75
C HIS A 357 12.10 -7.88 13.70
N SER A 358 13.15 -8.12 12.92
CA SER A 358 14.28 -7.18 12.70
C SER A 358 13.95 -6.00 11.80
N GLY A 359 12.86 -6.03 11.03
CA GLY A 359 12.55 -5.06 9.96
C GLY A 359 13.49 -5.17 8.76
N MET A 360 14.21 -6.28 8.61
CA MET A 360 15.22 -6.57 7.58
C MET A 360 16.43 -5.65 7.69
N ILE A 361 17.39 -6.02 8.54
CA ILE A 361 18.68 -5.32 8.65
C ILE A 361 19.56 -5.73 7.47
N ILE A 362 20.16 -4.74 6.83
CA ILE A 362 21.22 -4.92 5.82
C ILE A 362 22.43 -4.09 6.19
N ARG A 363 23.63 -4.57 5.85
CA ARG A 363 24.91 -3.92 6.15
C ARG A 363 25.82 -3.89 4.93
N ASP A 364 26.90 -3.15 5.03
CA ASP A 364 27.93 -3.06 3.99
C ASP A 364 27.34 -2.70 2.61
N VAL A 365 26.41 -1.76 2.58
CA VAL A 365 25.76 -1.31 1.37
C VAL A 365 26.80 -0.64 0.45
N ARG A 366 26.96 -1.12 -0.77
CA ARG A 366 27.86 -0.59 -1.79
C ARG A 366 27.14 -0.42 -3.11
N ALA A 367 27.63 0.42 -4.00
CA ALA A 367 27.17 0.41 -5.39
C ALA A 367 27.52 -0.94 -6.02
N ALA A 368 26.61 -1.52 -6.76
CA ALA A 368 26.96 -2.64 -7.60
C ALA A 368 27.98 -2.15 -8.65
N THR A 369 29.07 -2.91 -8.84
CA THR A 369 29.95 -2.68 -9.99
C THR A 369 29.18 -3.08 -11.23
N THR A 370 28.74 -2.10 -12.01
CA THR A 370 28.16 -2.33 -13.33
C THR A 370 29.25 -2.93 -14.21
N GLY A 371 29.14 -4.23 -14.52
CA GLY A 371 29.78 -4.77 -15.73
C GLY A 371 29.22 -4.00 -16.94
N PRO A 372 29.97 -3.91 -18.07
CA PRO A 372 29.53 -3.15 -19.23
C PRO A 372 28.12 -3.63 -19.65
N ARG A 373 27.14 -2.71 -19.59
CA ARG A 373 25.82 -2.95 -20.18
C ARG A 373 26.05 -3.15 -21.68
N HIS A 374 25.88 -4.35 -22.17
CA HIS A 374 25.70 -4.57 -23.61
C HIS A 374 24.38 -3.86 -23.96
N ILE A 375 24.52 -2.63 -24.48
CA ILE A 375 23.43 -1.94 -25.17
C ILE A 375 23.26 -2.72 -26.48
N LEU A 376 22.20 -3.51 -26.56
CA LEU A 376 21.67 -4.04 -27.82
C LEU A 376 20.47 -3.17 -28.24
#